data_f2d7cb9777e9341058dca679a699af3f
#
_entry.id   f2d7cb9777e9341058dca679a699af3f
#
_cell.length_a   1.000
_cell.length_b   1.000
_cell.length_c   1.000
_cell.angle_alpha   90.00
_cell.angle_beta   90.00
_cell.angle_gamma   90.00
#
_symmetry.space_group_name_H-M   'P 1'
#
loop_
_entity.id
_entity.type
_entity.pdbx_description
1 polymer ?
#
loop_
_entity_poly.entity_id
_entity_poly.type
_entity_poly.pdbx_seq_one_letter_code
_entity_poly.pdbx_strand_id
1 'polypeptide(L)'
;MSQKGSTALKDGVQVIQGTPTAPITVPTLFLRLWKVTEDKQLRTRATLFMVRPGAGDYVIKELIPDMELDAQAALDKAVAIAKRGGAAVVYLNADLARIPKARAVVSA
;
A
#
# COMPACT_ATOMS: atom_id res chain seq x y z
N MET A 1 -21.89 -11.99 -7.27
CA MET A 1 -20.99 -12.22 -6.59
C MET A 1 -20.23 -11.22 -5.99
N SER A 2 -20.06 -11.25 -4.84
CA SER A 2 -19.43 -10.24 -4.23
C SER A 2 -18.02 -10.41 -4.24
N GLN A 3 -17.31 -9.45 -4.52
CA GLN A 3 -16.02 -9.50 -4.52
C GLN A 3 -15.52 -8.89 -3.34
N LYS A 4 -14.92 -9.58 -2.49
CA LYS A 4 -14.34 -9.04 -1.42
C LYS A 4 -13.03 -8.61 -1.78
N GLY A 5 -12.69 -7.41 -1.81
CA GLY A 5 -11.38 -6.95 -2.11
C GLY A 5 -11.11 -6.99 -3.56
N SER A 6 -11.32 -6.00 -4.29
CA SER A 6 -11.00 -5.97 -5.68
C SER A 6 -9.54 -6.17 -5.89
N THR A 7 -9.17 -7.05 -6.74
CA THR A 7 -7.79 -7.31 -7.11
C THR A 7 -7.65 -7.10 -8.60
N ALA A 8 -6.67 -6.35 -9.01
CA ALA A 8 -6.40 -6.13 -10.41
C ALA A 8 -4.93 -6.30 -10.68
N LEU A 9 -4.57 -6.67 -11.91
CA LEU A 9 -3.19 -6.73 -12.30
C LEU A 9 -2.90 -5.55 -13.18
N LYS A 10 -1.85 -4.79 -12.86
CA LYS A 10 -1.45 -3.68 -13.65
C LYS A 10 0.01 -3.84 -13.91
N ASP A 11 0.39 -4.07 -15.15
CA ASP A 11 1.79 -4.24 -15.54
C ASP A 11 2.49 -5.32 -14.69
N GLY A 12 1.78 -6.38 -14.39
CA GLY A 12 2.35 -7.47 -13.61
C GLY A 12 2.35 -7.25 -12.12
N VAL A 13 1.88 -6.09 -11.65
CA VAL A 13 1.80 -5.79 -10.22
C VAL A 13 0.36 -5.97 -9.78
N GLN A 14 0.16 -6.71 -8.69
CA GLN A 14 -1.17 -6.95 -8.18
C GLN A 14 -1.61 -5.78 -7.33
N VAL A 15 -2.77 -5.23 -7.60
CA VAL A 15 -3.32 -4.10 -6.84
C VAL A 15 -4.51 -4.62 -6.06
N ILE A 16 -4.46 -4.53 -4.75
CA ILE A 16 -5.48 -5.08 -3.86
C ILE A 16 -6.06 -3.98 -3.00
N GLN A 17 -7.40 -3.90 -2.97
CA GLN A 17 -8.06 -2.93 -2.13
C GLN A 17 -8.18 -3.48 -0.72
N GLY A 18 -7.73 -2.74 0.25
CA GLY A 18 -7.92 -3.11 1.65
C GLY A 18 -6.66 -3.53 2.36
N THR A 19 -6.83 -4.03 3.56
CA THR A 19 -5.72 -4.37 4.46
C THR A 19 -5.36 -5.84 4.31
N PRO A 20 -4.06 -6.18 4.28
CA PRO A 20 -3.67 -7.59 4.21
C PRO A 20 -4.19 -8.37 5.41
N THR A 21 -4.53 -9.61 5.17
CA THR A 21 -5.01 -10.49 6.22
C THR A 21 -3.94 -11.46 6.69
N ALA A 22 -2.79 -11.42 6.08
CA ALA A 22 -1.66 -12.26 6.47
C ALA A 22 -0.43 -11.39 6.69
N PRO A 23 0.55 -11.84 7.45
CA PRO A 23 1.77 -11.05 7.67
C PRO A 23 2.49 -10.78 6.37
N ILE A 24 3.15 -9.62 6.30
CA ILE A 24 3.93 -9.24 5.16
C ILE A 24 5.29 -9.94 5.27
N THR A 25 5.65 -10.68 4.25
CA THR A 25 6.91 -11.42 4.25
C THR A 25 7.89 -10.95 3.19
N VAL A 26 7.46 -10.09 2.29
CA VAL A 26 8.31 -9.52 1.25
C VAL A 26 8.00 -8.04 1.13
N PRO A 27 8.87 -7.24 0.53
CA PRO A 27 8.56 -5.82 0.37
C PRO A 27 7.24 -5.62 -0.35
N THR A 28 6.39 -4.80 0.21
CA THR A 28 5.04 -4.57 -0.29
C THR A 28 4.74 -3.09 -0.23
N LEU A 29 4.06 -2.56 -1.22
CA LEU A 29 3.74 -1.15 -1.26
C LEU A 29 2.32 -0.91 -0.74
N PHE A 30 2.15 0.21 -0.06
CA PHE A 30 0.87 0.60 0.49
C PHE A 30 0.57 2.02 0.03
N LEU A 31 -0.42 2.17 -0.84
CA LEU A 31 -0.83 3.46 -1.36
C LEU A 31 -2.07 3.91 -0.62
N ARG A 32 -2.03 5.10 -0.07
CA ARG A 32 -3.17 5.65 0.61
C ARG A 32 -3.71 6.81 -0.19
N LEU A 33 -4.99 6.79 -0.48
CA LEU A 33 -5.66 7.86 -1.21
C LEU A 33 -6.82 8.36 -0.37
N TRP A 34 -6.95 9.66 -0.26
CA TRP A 34 -8.10 10.22 0.46
C TRP A 34 -8.45 11.57 -0.13
N LYS A 35 -9.63 12.06 0.21
CA LYS A 35 -10.09 13.33 -0.30
C LYS A 35 -10.20 14.33 0.81
N VAL A 36 -9.81 15.57 0.51
CA VAL A 36 -9.93 16.66 1.45
C VAL A 36 -10.62 17.82 0.73
N THR A 37 -11.29 18.66 1.49
CA THR A 37 -11.89 19.86 0.93
C THR A 37 -11.01 21.03 1.31
N GLU A 38 -10.47 21.72 0.32
CA GLU A 38 -9.64 22.88 0.53
C GLU A 38 -10.17 23.99 -0.35
N ASP A 39 -10.37 25.18 0.20
CA ASP A 39 -10.89 26.31 -0.57
C ASP A 39 -12.14 25.92 -1.35
N LYS A 40 -13.02 25.18 -0.69
CA LYS A 40 -14.28 24.73 -1.29
C LYS A 40 -14.10 23.83 -2.48
N GLN A 41 -12.92 23.25 -2.66
CA GLN A 41 -12.69 22.32 -3.73
C GLN A 41 -12.29 20.96 -3.15
N LEU A 42 -12.79 19.91 -3.74
CA LEU A 42 -12.45 18.55 -3.33
C LEU A 42 -11.16 18.16 -4.03
N ARG A 43 -10.17 17.81 -3.26
CA ARG A 43 -8.86 17.43 -3.81
C ARG A 43 -8.48 16.06 -3.33
N THR A 44 -7.79 15.32 -4.18
CA THR A 44 -7.31 13.99 -3.82
C THR A 44 -5.87 14.08 -3.37
N ARG A 45 -5.57 13.48 -2.25
CA ARG A 45 -4.21 13.43 -1.73
C ARG A 45 -3.76 11.97 -1.66
N ALA A 46 -2.48 11.78 -1.77
CA ALA A 46 -1.90 10.45 -1.79
C ALA A 46 -0.62 10.38 -1.00
N THR A 47 -0.34 9.23 -0.45
CA THR A 47 0.96 8.95 0.14
C THR A 47 1.28 7.49 -0.13
N LEU A 48 2.54 7.16 -0.25
CA LEU A 48 2.97 5.80 -0.57
C LEU A 48 4.04 5.36 0.40
N PHE A 49 3.86 4.17 0.95
CA PHE A 49 4.83 3.59 1.87
C PHE A 49 5.27 2.23 1.36
N MET A 50 6.49 1.85 1.69
CA MET A 50 6.93 0.48 1.51
C MET A 50 7.02 -0.15 2.89
N VAL A 51 6.48 -1.34 3.04
CA VAL A 51 6.53 -2.10 4.27
C VAL A 51 7.30 -3.38 3.98
N ARG A 52 8.25 -3.70 4.79
CA ARG A 52 8.99 -4.95 4.65
C ARG A 52 9.27 -5.52 6.04
N PRO A 53 9.53 -6.82 6.10
CA PRO A 53 9.83 -7.43 7.40
C PRO A 53 11.15 -6.88 7.93
N GLY A 54 11.20 -6.68 9.24
CA GLY A 54 12.42 -6.30 9.93
C GLY A 54 12.65 -7.24 11.10
N ALA A 55 13.64 -6.95 11.87
CA ALA A 55 13.96 -7.79 13.01
C ALA A 55 12.98 -7.47 14.14
N GLY A 56 11.93 -8.20 14.27
CA GLY A 56 10.98 -7.99 15.35
C GLY A 56 9.76 -7.18 15.00
N ASP A 57 9.79 -6.41 13.95
CA ASP A 57 8.65 -5.63 13.54
C ASP A 57 8.85 -5.25 12.08
N TYR A 58 7.85 -4.58 11.51
CA TYR A 58 7.95 -4.13 10.14
C TYR A 58 8.78 -2.86 10.05
N VAL A 59 9.47 -2.70 8.94
CA VAL A 59 10.15 -1.46 8.62
C VAL A 59 9.28 -0.75 7.60
N ILE A 60 8.86 0.45 7.91
CA ILE A 60 7.99 1.25 7.05
C ILE A 60 8.77 2.44 6.53
N LYS A 61 8.82 2.58 5.23
CA LYS A 61 9.52 3.69 4.61
C LYS A 61 8.57 4.49 3.77
N GLU A 62 8.53 5.80 3.98
CA GLU A 62 7.69 6.65 3.16
C GLU A 62 8.40 6.92 1.84
N LEU A 63 7.75 6.58 0.75
CA LEU A 63 8.31 6.77 -0.58
C LEU A 63 7.75 8.01 -1.28
N ILE A 64 6.48 8.30 -1.07
CA ILE A 64 5.87 9.52 -1.56
C ILE A 64 5.22 10.19 -0.37
N PRO A 65 5.64 11.39 -0.01
CA PRO A 65 5.01 12.07 1.13
C PRO A 65 3.61 12.53 0.72
N ASP A 66 2.82 12.90 1.70
CA ASP A 66 1.48 13.40 1.48
C ASP A 66 1.52 14.53 0.47
N MET A 67 0.87 14.34 -0.66
CA MET A 67 0.85 15.34 -1.71
C MET A 67 -0.43 15.21 -2.52
N GLU A 68 -0.76 16.28 -3.21
CA GLU A 68 -1.95 16.26 -4.05
C GLU A 68 -1.63 15.48 -5.32
N LEU A 69 -2.37 14.43 -5.58
CA LEU A 69 -2.21 13.61 -6.77
C LEU A 69 -3.55 13.05 -7.16
N ASP A 70 -3.83 13.09 -8.44
CA ASP A 70 -4.99 12.41 -8.99
C ASP A 70 -4.87 10.90 -8.69
N ALA A 71 -5.98 10.24 -8.43
CA ALA A 71 -5.96 8.84 -8.04
C ALA A 71 -5.28 7.95 -9.09
N GLN A 72 -5.54 8.20 -10.37
CA GLN A 72 -4.92 7.39 -11.41
C GLN A 72 -3.41 7.64 -11.47
N ALA A 73 -3.00 8.90 -11.34
CA ALA A 73 -1.59 9.24 -11.34
C ALA A 73 -0.87 8.62 -10.14
N ALA A 74 -1.52 8.61 -8.98
CA ALA A 74 -0.95 8.01 -7.80
C ALA A 74 -0.77 6.51 -7.98
N LEU A 75 -1.77 5.85 -8.55
CA LEU A 75 -1.69 4.42 -8.79
C LEU A 75 -0.60 4.09 -9.80
N ASP A 76 -0.50 4.88 -10.86
CA ASP A 76 0.53 4.66 -11.87
C ASP A 76 1.93 4.80 -11.27
N LYS A 77 2.12 5.78 -10.38
CA LYS A 77 3.40 5.95 -9.71
C LYS A 77 3.70 4.78 -8.79
N ALA A 78 2.70 4.30 -8.06
CA ALA A 78 2.88 3.18 -7.16
C ALA A 78 3.28 1.92 -7.93
N VAL A 79 2.61 1.65 -9.05
CA VAL A 79 2.91 0.49 -9.86
C VAL A 79 4.32 0.59 -10.45
N ALA A 80 4.71 1.78 -10.93
CA ALA A 80 6.05 1.98 -11.47
C ALA A 80 7.13 1.74 -10.41
N ILE A 81 6.90 2.22 -9.20
CA ILE A 81 7.82 2.04 -8.10
C ILE A 81 7.88 0.56 -7.71
N ALA A 82 6.73 -0.12 -7.70
CA ALA A 82 6.68 -1.54 -7.37
C ALA A 82 7.52 -2.35 -8.36
N LYS A 83 7.37 -2.05 -9.64
CA LYS A 83 8.13 -2.78 -10.66
C LYS A 83 9.63 -2.53 -10.50
N ARG A 84 10.01 -1.29 -10.24
CA ARG A 84 11.41 -0.96 -10.09
C ARG A 84 12.00 -1.54 -8.84
N GLY A 85 11.25 -1.59 -7.78
CA GLY A 85 11.71 -2.08 -6.48
C GLY A 85 11.52 -3.56 -6.26
N GLY A 86 10.96 -4.27 -7.21
CA GLY A 86 10.75 -5.70 -7.04
C GLY A 86 9.55 -6.07 -6.18
N ALA A 87 8.66 -5.14 -5.91
CA ALA A 87 7.45 -5.44 -5.15
C ALA A 87 6.39 -5.96 -6.11
N ALA A 88 5.71 -7.01 -5.72
CA ALA A 88 4.71 -7.64 -6.57
C ALA A 88 3.29 -7.17 -6.26
N VAL A 89 3.08 -6.48 -5.15
CA VAL A 89 1.74 -6.14 -4.68
C VAL A 89 1.69 -4.72 -4.16
N VAL A 90 0.61 -4.02 -4.48
CA VAL A 90 0.31 -2.70 -3.94
C VAL A 90 -1.05 -2.80 -3.26
N TYR A 91 -1.13 -2.47 -1.99
CA TYR A 91 -2.40 -2.41 -1.28
C TYR A 91 -2.93 -0.98 -1.29
N LEU A 92 -4.22 -0.82 -1.59
CA LEU A 92 -4.86 0.49 -1.59
C LEU A 92 -5.62 0.69 -0.30
N ASN A 93 -5.35 1.81 0.35
CA ASN A 93 -6.09 2.22 1.55
C ASN A 93 -6.12 1.18 2.66
N ALA A 94 -5.02 0.49 2.84
CA ALA A 94 -4.89 -0.43 3.94
C ALA A 94 -4.67 0.33 5.24
N ASP A 95 -5.10 -0.26 6.34
CA ASP A 95 -4.83 0.31 7.65
C ASP A 95 -3.52 -0.31 8.13
N LEU A 96 -2.46 0.48 8.10
CA LEU A 96 -1.13 -0.03 8.48
C LEU A 96 -1.08 -0.54 9.91
N ALA A 97 -1.93 0.00 10.78
CA ALA A 97 -1.95 -0.45 12.15
C ALA A 97 -2.57 -1.82 12.32
N ARG A 98 -3.29 -2.28 11.31
CA ARG A 98 -3.96 -3.58 11.38
C ARG A 98 -3.29 -4.68 10.57
N ILE A 99 -2.13 -4.42 10.01
CA ILE A 99 -1.41 -5.46 9.31
C ILE A 99 -0.99 -6.50 10.34
N PRO A 100 -1.29 -7.78 10.11
CA PRO A 100 -0.90 -8.82 11.06
C PRO A 100 0.61 -8.82 11.25
N LYS A 101 1.06 -8.90 12.49
CA LYS A 101 2.49 -8.93 12.74
C LYS A 101 3.03 -10.30 12.47
N ALA A 102 4.19 -10.34 11.86
CA ALA A 102 4.84 -11.59 11.70
C ALA A 102 5.11 -12.09 13.09
N ARG A 103 4.56 -13.23 13.48
CA ARG A 103 4.82 -13.77 14.72
C ARG A 103 6.22 -14.09 14.74
N ALA A 104 6.89 -13.56 15.65
CA ALA A 104 8.20 -13.95 15.93
C ALA A 104 8.08 -15.43 16.08
N VAL A 105 8.65 -16.13 15.24
CA VAL A 105 8.64 -17.50 15.33
C VAL A 105 9.33 -17.78 16.57
N VAL A 106 8.57 -18.03 17.50
CA VAL A 106 9.11 -18.44 18.63
C VAL A 106 9.48 -19.76 18.35
N SER A 107 10.57 -19.95 17.96
CA SER A 107 10.92 -21.24 17.95
C SER A 107 10.98 -21.56 19.29
N ALA A 108 10.08 -22.02 19.66
CA ALA A 108 10.11 -22.47 20.97
C ALA A 108 11.22 -23.27 21.16
#